data_869e1c853b82cb7651c328d698f5f3c1
#
_entry.id   869e1c853b82cb7651c328d698f5f3c1
#
_cell.length_a   1.000
_cell.length_b   1.000
_cell.length_c   1.000
_cell.angle_alpha   90.00
_cell.angle_beta   90.00
_cell.angle_gamma   90.00
#
_symmetry.space_group_name_H-M   'P 1'
#
loop_
_entity.id
_entity.type
_entity.pdbx_description
1 polymer ?
#
loop_
_entity_poly.entity_id
_entity_poly.type
_entity_poly.pdbx_seq_one_letter_code
_entity_poly.pdbx_strand_id
1 'polypeptide(L)'
;MNNVAEISAHEVVRDRWGHWTHPFYYSPPEDREFALPGAFNDWLKANNLKSATSWMENEVEERQMNRFWKTGDCSDWTPAKPPGEGWFTGSIHDTDDGPVCVWLRPLSDRTDE
;
A
#
# COMPACT_ATOMS: atom_id res chain seq x y z
N MET A 1 25.80 -1.57 12.09
CA MET A 1 25.16 -1.45 11.97
C MET A 1 24.35 -1.88 11.32
N ASN A 2 23.68 -2.00 11.30
CA ASN A 2 22.93 -2.52 10.77
C ASN A 2 22.83 -2.25 9.55
N ASN A 3 22.77 -2.80 8.80
CA ASN A 3 22.71 -2.62 7.58
C ASN A 3 21.50 -2.86 6.94
N VAL A 4 20.45 -2.89 7.58
CA VAL A 4 19.14 -3.07 7.06
C VAL A 4 18.72 -1.79 6.43
N ALA A 5 18.36 -1.78 5.19
CA ALA A 5 17.88 -0.59 4.55
C ALA A 5 16.58 -0.20 5.16
N GLU A 6 16.46 1.02 5.52
CA GLU A 6 15.23 1.49 6.10
C GLU A 6 14.27 1.79 5.01
N ILE A 7 13.05 1.32 5.10
CA ILE A 7 12.03 1.58 4.11
C ILE A 7 11.43 2.95 4.39
N SER A 8 11.55 3.85 3.43
CA SER A 8 11.07 5.21 3.60
C SER A 8 10.32 5.65 2.36
N ALA A 9 9.74 6.84 2.43
CA ALA A 9 8.93 7.34 1.34
C ALA A 9 9.72 7.45 0.04
N HIS A 10 9.06 7.14 -1.06
CA HIS A 10 9.61 7.30 -2.39
C HIS A 10 8.63 8.09 -3.22
N GLU A 11 9.11 8.68 -4.27
CA GLU A 11 8.23 9.38 -5.21
C GLU A 11 7.28 8.36 -5.84
N VAL A 12 6.00 8.67 -5.85
CA VAL A 12 4.98 7.79 -6.40
C VAL A 12 4.72 8.19 -7.83
N VAL A 13 5.10 7.30 -8.76
CA VAL A 13 4.87 7.56 -10.18
C VAL A 13 3.95 6.47 -10.68
N ARG A 14 2.65 6.74 -10.68
CA ARG A 14 1.66 5.74 -11.01
C ARG A 14 1.66 5.46 -12.51
N ASP A 15 1.40 4.21 -12.86
CA ASP A 15 1.38 3.84 -14.28
C ASP A 15 0.03 4.25 -14.89
N ARG A 16 -0.19 3.86 -16.15
CA ARG A 16 -1.39 4.26 -16.87
C ARG A 16 -2.67 3.77 -16.22
N TRP A 17 -2.57 2.72 -15.42
CA TRP A 17 -3.74 2.16 -14.75
C TRP A 17 -3.92 2.70 -13.34
N GLY A 18 -2.96 3.51 -12.89
CA GLY A 18 -3.01 4.10 -11.56
C GLY A 18 -2.30 3.29 -10.50
N HIS A 19 -1.53 2.28 -10.88
CA HIS A 19 -0.85 1.40 -9.93
C HIS A 19 0.57 1.84 -9.67
N TRP A 20 1.05 1.52 -8.50
CA TRP A 20 2.45 1.79 -8.14
C TRP A 20 2.78 0.95 -6.91
N THR A 21 3.99 0.42 -6.84
CA THR A 21 4.43 -0.33 -5.69
C THR A 21 5.82 0.15 -5.29
N HIS A 22 5.98 0.38 -4.01
CA HIS A 22 7.26 0.79 -3.45
C HIS A 22 8.30 -0.26 -3.77
N PRO A 23 9.52 0.14 -4.15
CA PRO A 23 10.54 -0.84 -4.55
C PRO A 23 10.92 -1.83 -3.46
N PHE A 24 10.68 -1.49 -2.20
CA PHE A 24 11.00 -2.40 -1.11
C PHE A 24 9.76 -2.99 -0.44
N TYR A 25 8.63 -2.91 -1.10
CA TYR A 25 7.37 -3.42 -0.56
C TYR A 25 7.41 -4.94 -0.47
N TYR A 26 6.60 -5.50 0.42
CA TYR A 26 6.46 -6.93 0.60
C TYR A 26 6.26 -7.64 -0.73
N SER A 27 6.94 -8.74 -0.90
CA SER A 27 6.80 -9.55 -2.10
C SER A 27 6.84 -11.02 -1.68
N PRO A 28 5.84 -11.79 -2.02
CA PRO A 28 5.87 -13.22 -1.66
C PRO A 28 6.97 -13.94 -2.42
N PRO A 29 7.44 -15.06 -1.90
CA PRO A 29 8.45 -15.84 -2.61
C PRO A 29 7.96 -16.29 -3.97
N GLU A 30 8.86 -16.34 -4.93
CA GLU A 30 8.47 -16.66 -6.29
C GLU A 30 7.96 -18.07 -6.46
N ASP A 31 8.35 -18.98 -5.60
CA ASP A 31 7.92 -20.34 -5.74
C ASP A 31 6.56 -20.59 -5.14
N ARG A 32 5.80 -19.56 -4.75
CA ARG A 32 4.49 -19.74 -4.18
C ARG A 32 3.50 -18.95 -4.98
N GLU A 33 2.32 -19.51 -5.14
CA GLU A 33 1.29 -18.81 -5.85
C GLU A 33 0.71 -17.69 -5.05
N PHE A 34 0.79 -17.77 -3.75
CA PHE A 34 0.24 -16.71 -2.90
C PHE A 34 0.97 -16.72 -1.58
N ALA A 35 0.86 -15.64 -0.87
CA ALA A 35 1.56 -15.48 0.39
C ALA A 35 0.96 -16.37 1.45
N LEU A 36 1.77 -16.84 2.37
CA LEU A 36 1.28 -17.57 3.50
C LEU A 36 0.51 -16.66 4.44
N PRO A 37 -0.46 -17.19 5.17
CA PRO A 37 -1.17 -16.38 6.15
C PRO A 37 -0.19 -15.75 7.13
N GLY A 38 -0.37 -14.51 7.42
CA GLY A 38 0.48 -13.79 8.37
C GLY A 38 1.79 -13.29 7.81
N ALA A 39 2.12 -13.65 6.57
CA ALA A 39 3.42 -13.25 6.00
C ALA A 39 3.59 -11.74 5.91
N PHE A 40 2.53 -11.04 5.53
CA PHE A 40 2.62 -9.59 5.41
C PHE A 40 2.85 -8.95 6.78
N ASN A 41 2.16 -9.44 7.80
CA ASN A 41 2.36 -8.90 9.15
C ASN A 41 3.76 -9.20 9.66
N ASP A 42 4.31 -10.36 9.32
CA ASP A 42 5.68 -10.67 9.70
C ASP A 42 6.66 -9.73 9.00
N TRP A 43 6.39 -9.41 7.73
CA TRP A 43 7.21 -8.46 6.99
C TRP A 43 7.15 -7.08 7.64
N LEU A 44 5.96 -6.65 8.06
CA LEU A 44 5.83 -5.36 8.73
C LEU A 44 6.66 -5.32 10.01
N LYS A 45 6.60 -6.38 10.80
CA LYS A 45 7.36 -6.43 12.03
C LYS A 45 8.85 -6.42 11.76
N ALA A 46 9.27 -7.19 10.77
CA ALA A 46 10.70 -7.27 10.44
C ALA A 46 11.26 -5.93 9.99
N ASN A 47 10.40 -5.07 9.43
CA ASN A 47 10.82 -3.76 8.93
C ASN A 47 10.40 -2.62 9.84
N ASN A 48 9.85 -2.95 10.99
CA ASN A 48 9.46 -1.96 12.00
C ASN A 48 8.45 -0.97 11.43
N LEU A 49 7.42 -1.51 10.79
CA LEU A 49 6.40 -0.71 10.12
C LEU A 49 5.01 -1.08 10.58
N LYS A 50 4.08 -0.16 10.40
CA LYS A 50 2.67 -0.50 10.49
C LYS A 50 1.99 -0.04 9.22
N SER A 51 0.81 -0.55 8.95
CA SER A 51 0.12 -0.26 7.71
C SER A 51 -1.32 0.17 7.96
N ALA A 52 -1.88 0.83 6.96
CA ALA A 52 -3.30 1.15 6.92
C ALA A 52 -3.70 1.09 5.46
N THR A 53 -4.99 1.02 5.19
CA THR A 53 -5.46 0.92 3.82
C THR A 53 -6.51 1.97 3.53
N SER A 54 -6.53 2.42 2.27
CA SER A 54 -7.60 3.23 1.73
C SER A 54 -8.17 2.47 0.56
N TRP A 55 -9.49 2.35 0.52
CA TRP A 55 -10.16 1.59 -0.54
C TRP A 55 -10.93 2.56 -1.43
N MET A 56 -10.72 2.44 -2.74
CA MET A 56 -11.37 3.36 -3.67
C MET A 56 -12.87 3.34 -3.51
N GLU A 57 -13.47 2.15 -3.33
CA GLU A 57 -14.92 2.07 -3.25
C GLU A 57 -15.48 2.83 -2.06
N ASN A 58 -14.69 3.09 -1.04
CA ASN A 58 -15.17 3.82 0.13
C ASN A 58 -14.95 5.32 0.01
N GLU A 59 -14.27 5.77 -1.03
CA GLU A 59 -13.85 7.16 -1.11
C GLU A 59 -14.40 7.90 -2.32
N VAL A 60 -14.84 7.18 -3.36
CA VAL A 60 -15.31 7.85 -4.56
C VAL A 60 -16.79 7.59 -4.75
N GLU A 61 -17.39 8.36 -5.65
CA GLU A 61 -18.79 8.17 -5.96
C GLU A 61 -19.01 6.94 -6.81
N GLU A 62 -20.23 6.45 -6.79
CA GLU A 62 -20.58 5.25 -7.52
C GLU A 62 -20.23 5.36 -8.99
N ARG A 63 -20.43 6.54 -9.58
CA ARG A 63 -20.14 6.73 -11.00
C ARG A 63 -18.65 6.50 -11.28
N GLN A 64 -17.79 6.99 -10.42
CA GLN A 64 -16.35 6.82 -10.60
C GLN A 64 -15.95 5.36 -10.41
N MET A 65 -16.56 4.69 -9.44
CA MET A 65 -16.28 3.28 -9.23
C MET A 65 -16.75 2.45 -10.42
N ASN A 66 -17.91 2.77 -10.98
CA ASN A 66 -18.42 2.07 -12.15
C ASN A 66 -17.50 2.25 -13.36
N ARG A 67 -16.92 3.43 -13.51
CA ARG A 67 -15.97 3.64 -14.58
C ARG A 67 -14.75 2.76 -14.40
N PHE A 68 -14.27 2.63 -13.15
CA PHE A 68 -13.14 1.74 -12.89
C PHE A 68 -13.49 0.30 -13.29
N TRP A 69 -14.69 -0.17 -12.94
CA TRP A 69 -15.04 -1.56 -13.24
C TRP A 69 -15.09 -1.81 -14.76
N LYS A 70 -15.36 -0.76 -15.54
CA LYS A 70 -15.39 -0.92 -16.99
C LYS A 70 -14.02 -0.83 -17.61
N THR A 71 -13.13 -0.04 -17.07
CA THR A 71 -11.87 0.28 -17.73
C THR A 71 -10.64 -0.31 -17.06
N GLY A 72 -10.71 -0.62 -15.80
CA GLY A 72 -9.54 -1.05 -15.03
C GLY A 72 -8.61 0.09 -14.64
N ASP A 73 -9.04 1.32 -14.85
CA ASP A 73 -8.18 2.49 -14.66
C ASP A 73 -8.60 3.23 -13.39
N CYS A 74 -7.74 3.26 -12.39
CA CYS A 74 -8.00 4.01 -11.17
C CYS A 74 -7.10 5.24 -11.05
N SER A 75 -6.50 5.67 -12.15
CA SER A 75 -5.53 6.76 -12.09
C SER A 75 -6.12 8.08 -11.66
N ASP A 76 -7.44 8.23 -11.73
CA ASP A 76 -8.08 9.47 -11.29
C ASP A 76 -8.45 9.44 -9.81
N TRP A 77 -8.12 8.39 -9.08
CA TRP A 77 -8.39 8.31 -7.66
C TRP A 77 -7.15 8.75 -6.90
N THR A 78 -7.33 9.66 -5.94
CA THR A 78 -6.28 10.07 -5.05
C THR A 78 -6.60 9.50 -3.68
N PRO A 79 -5.91 8.44 -3.26
CA PRO A 79 -6.24 7.81 -1.97
C PRO A 79 -6.07 8.77 -0.81
N ALA A 80 -6.97 8.71 0.14
CA ALA A 80 -6.93 9.56 1.32
C ALA A 80 -5.91 9.03 2.30
N LYS A 81 -4.97 9.87 2.70
CA LYS A 81 -3.94 9.48 3.64
C LYS A 81 -4.55 9.33 5.04
N PRO A 82 -4.13 8.32 5.79
CA PRO A 82 -4.65 8.18 7.16
C PRO A 82 -4.24 9.38 8.01
N PRO A 83 -4.98 9.65 9.10
CA PRO A 83 -4.60 10.74 9.99
C PRO A 83 -3.25 10.46 10.66
N GLY A 84 -2.55 11.50 10.98
CA GLY A 84 -1.26 11.40 11.64
C GLY A 84 -0.12 11.64 10.69
N GLU A 85 1.09 11.62 11.23
CA GLU A 85 2.25 11.93 10.44
C GLU A 85 3.03 10.68 10.12
N GLY A 86 3.87 10.75 9.12
CA GLY A 86 4.81 9.67 8.82
C GLY A 86 4.31 8.66 7.82
N TRP A 87 3.07 8.77 7.36
CA TRP A 87 2.55 7.80 6.40
C TRP A 87 3.10 8.06 5.01
N PHE A 88 3.43 7.01 4.31
CA PHE A 88 3.81 7.11 2.90
C PHE A 88 3.19 5.94 2.15
N THR A 89 3.12 6.06 0.84
CA THR A 89 2.48 5.04 0.02
C THR A 89 3.37 3.80 -0.07
N GLY A 90 2.78 2.65 0.21
CA GLY A 90 3.48 1.39 0.00
C GLY A 90 3.10 0.74 -1.31
N SER A 91 1.81 0.73 -1.63
CA SER A 91 1.36 0.12 -2.89
C SER A 91 -0.05 0.59 -3.23
N ILE A 92 -0.29 0.80 -4.51
CA ILE A 92 -1.64 1.02 -5.03
C ILE A 92 -1.86 -0.05 -6.07
N HIS A 93 -2.82 -0.93 -5.83
CA HIS A 93 -3.04 -2.06 -6.74
C HIS A 93 -4.50 -2.50 -6.69
N ASP A 94 -4.86 -3.37 -7.62
CA ASP A 94 -6.21 -3.90 -7.69
C ASP A 94 -6.37 -5.13 -6.86
N THR A 95 -7.58 -5.34 -6.39
CA THR A 95 -7.98 -6.59 -5.76
C THR A 95 -9.36 -6.94 -6.30
N ASP A 96 -9.88 -8.09 -5.88
CA ASP A 96 -11.23 -8.48 -6.27
C ASP A 96 -12.26 -7.49 -5.75
N ASP A 97 -11.93 -6.72 -4.75
CA ASP A 97 -12.84 -5.72 -4.20
C ASP A 97 -12.51 -4.32 -4.69
N GLY A 98 -11.67 -4.19 -5.70
CA GLY A 98 -11.32 -2.91 -6.28
C GLY A 98 -9.95 -2.42 -5.85
N PRO A 99 -9.60 -1.22 -6.25
CA PRO A 99 -8.28 -0.67 -5.94
C PRO A 99 -8.11 -0.37 -4.46
N VAL A 100 -6.91 -0.64 -3.97
CA VAL A 100 -6.55 -0.35 -2.59
C VAL A 100 -5.21 0.37 -2.58
N CYS A 101 -5.06 1.30 -1.65
CA CYS A 101 -3.78 1.91 -1.37
C CYS A 101 -3.32 1.43 -0.01
N VAL A 102 -2.16 0.84 0.06
CA VAL A 102 -1.57 0.40 1.33
C VAL A 102 -0.59 1.49 1.75
N TRP A 103 -0.84 2.06 2.91
CA TRP A 103 0.02 3.08 3.49
C TRP A 103 0.94 2.43 4.49
N LEU A 104 2.16 2.92 4.60
CA LEU A 104 3.13 2.41 5.56
C LEU A 104 3.63 3.55 6.42
N ARG A 105 4.00 3.20 7.64
CA ARG A 105 4.52 4.18 8.58
C ARG A 105 5.51 3.51 9.51
N PRO A 106 6.68 4.08 9.72
CA PRO A 106 7.62 3.50 10.65
C PRO A 106 7.06 3.53 12.07
N LEU A 107 7.31 2.48 12.82
CA LEU A 107 6.97 2.51 14.23
C LEU A 107 8.00 3.36 14.95
N SER A 108 7.52 4.08 15.94
CA SER A 108 8.43 4.89 16.70
C SER A 108 9.08 4.04 17.75
N ASP A 109 10.37 4.25 17.98
CA ASP A 109 10.99 3.57 18.95
C ASP A 109 10.68 3.99 20.22
N ARG A 110 10.18 5.10 20.53
CA ARG A 110 9.98 5.52 21.75
C ARG A 110 8.72 5.76 22.09
N THR A 111 7.96 6.16 21.47
CA THR A 111 6.81 6.47 21.96
C THR A 111 5.84 5.75 21.77
N ASP A 112 5.87 4.94 21.33
CA ASP A 112 4.84 4.29 21.03
C ASP A 112 4.38 3.66 21.87
N GLU A 113 4.79 3.99 22.50
CA GLU A 113 4.42 3.60 23.18
C GLU A 113 3.63 4.05 23.36
#